data_39eb3f05417302385664e8e7c53bd35a
#
_entry.id   39eb3f05417302385664e8e7c53bd35a
#
_cell.length_a   1.000
_cell.length_b   1.000
_cell.length_c   1.000
_cell.angle_alpha   90.00
_cell.angle_beta   90.00
_cell.angle_gamma   90.00
#
_symmetry.space_group_name_H-M   'P 1'
#
loop_
_entity.id
_entity.type
_entity.pdbx_description
1 polymer ?
#
loop_
_entity_poly.entity_id
_entity_poly.type
_entity_poly.pdbx_seq_one_letter_code
_entity_poly.pdbx_strand_id
1 'polypeptide(L)'
;MAAELTDIPGTAYITDQVGELRFHRADAPGYEAVCADKAAYARATKIEYDEHDPIRGCAVVQPCEGRYLVVNPPARPLRREELDALYALPYTRQVHPMYKEGIPAIEEVQFSITHNRGCFGGCNFCALAFHQGRMVTSRSIESV
;
A
#
# COMPACT_ATOMS: atom_id res chain seq x y z
N MET A 1 9.26 -12.26 -22.92
CA MET A 1 9.99 -11.32 -22.07
C MET A 1 9.22 -11.25 -20.75
N ALA A 2 9.85 -11.53 -19.63
CA ALA A 2 9.24 -11.27 -18.34
C ALA A 2 9.02 -9.75 -18.24
N ALA A 3 7.80 -9.31 -17.94
CA ALA A 3 7.54 -7.90 -17.66
C ALA A 3 8.42 -7.50 -16.48
N GLU A 4 9.18 -6.43 -16.62
CA GLU A 4 9.97 -5.91 -15.51
C GLU A 4 8.98 -5.41 -14.44
N LEU A 5 9.01 -6.05 -13.28
CA LEU A 5 8.12 -5.72 -12.16
C LEU A 5 8.37 -4.31 -11.58
N THR A 6 9.47 -3.69 -11.99
CA THR A 6 9.91 -2.36 -11.56
C THR A 6 8.95 -1.23 -11.98
N ASP A 7 8.12 -1.44 -13.01
CA ASP A 7 7.22 -0.42 -13.56
C ASP A 7 5.77 -0.51 -13.04
N ILE A 8 5.52 -1.43 -12.10
CA ILE A 8 4.16 -1.66 -11.59
C ILE A 8 3.88 -0.72 -10.42
N PRO A 9 2.81 0.10 -10.47
CA PRO A 9 2.41 0.92 -9.34
C PRO A 9 2.13 0.08 -8.08
N GLY A 10 2.52 0.60 -6.91
CA GLY A 10 2.32 -0.07 -5.63
C GLY A 10 3.29 -1.19 -5.33
N THR A 11 4.34 -1.37 -6.13
CA THR A 11 5.42 -2.34 -5.86
C THR A 11 6.61 -1.67 -5.21
N ALA A 12 7.41 -2.45 -4.50
CA ALA A 12 8.72 -2.04 -3.99
C ALA A 12 9.75 -3.08 -4.39
N TYR A 13 10.98 -2.63 -4.68
CA TYR A 13 12.07 -3.50 -5.06
C TYR A 13 13.42 -2.94 -4.58
N ILE A 14 14.42 -3.82 -4.51
CA ILE A 14 15.80 -3.46 -4.17
C ILE A 14 16.64 -3.57 -5.42
N THR A 15 17.52 -2.59 -5.64
CA THR A 15 18.45 -2.55 -6.78
C THR A 15 19.83 -2.04 -6.35
N ASP A 16 20.87 -2.50 -7.02
CA ASP A 16 22.23 -1.99 -6.80
C ASP A 16 22.46 -0.63 -7.46
N GLN A 17 21.70 -0.32 -8.51
CA GLN A 17 21.76 0.94 -9.24
C GLN A 17 20.35 1.41 -9.60
N VAL A 18 20.05 2.68 -9.31
CA VAL A 18 18.79 3.31 -9.72
C VAL A 18 18.96 3.76 -11.17
N GLY A 19 18.38 3.01 -12.09
CA GLY A 19 18.31 3.36 -13.51
C GLY A 19 17.24 4.42 -13.80
N GLU A 20 16.78 4.47 -15.05
CA GLU A 20 15.63 5.29 -15.43
C GLU A 20 14.36 4.72 -14.79
N LEU A 21 13.61 5.57 -14.08
CA LEU A 21 12.36 5.20 -13.43
C LEU A 21 11.17 5.65 -14.27
N ARG A 22 10.11 4.84 -14.30
CA ARG A 22 8.85 5.20 -14.93
C ARG A 22 8.18 6.40 -14.26
N PHE A 23 8.35 6.53 -12.94
CA PHE A 23 7.74 7.59 -12.14
C PHE A 23 8.78 8.65 -11.80
N HIS A 24 8.33 9.89 -11.54
CA HIS A 24 9.22 10.90 -10.99
C HIS A 24 9.84 10.39 -9.69
N ARG A 25 11.06 10.85 -9.40
CA ARG A 25 11.82 10.40 -8.25
C ARG A 25 11.73 11.38 -7.09
N ALA A 26 11.54 10.84 -5.89
CA ALA A 26 11.71 11.53 -4.61
C ALA A 26 12.77 10.80 -3.79
N ASP A 27 13.81 11.51 -3.33
CA ASP A 27 14.90 10.90 -2.55
C ASP A 27 14.61 11.01 -1.06
N ALA A 28 14.56 9.87 -0.39
CA ALA A 28 14.45 9.79 1.07
C ALA A 28 15.85 9.73 1.72
N PRO A 29 16.01 10.19 2.98
CA PRO A 29 17.20 9.95 3.77
C PRO A 29 17.55 8.46 3.83
N GLY A 30 18.85 8.12 3.74
CA GLY A 30 19.31 6.75 3.81
C GLY A 30 18.88 6.04 5.11
N TYR A 31 18.72 4.72 5.05
CA TYR A 31 18.26 3.90 6.17
C TYR A 31 19.11 4.11 7.44
N GLU A 32 20.43 4.14 7.30
CA GLU A 32 21.36 4.33 8.41
C GLU A 32 21.17 5.70 9.08
N ALA A 33 20.93 6.75 8.29
CA ALA A 33 20.64 8.08 8.81
C ALA A 33 19.27 8.11 9.54
N VAL A 34 18.28 7.40 9.01
CA VAL A 34 16.95 7.27 9.63
C VAL A 34 17.04 6.54 10.97
N CYS A 35 17.89 5.52 11.09
CA CYS A 35 18.12 4.81 12.34
C CYS A 35 18.87 5.66 13.39
N ALA A 36 19.75 6.55 12.97
CA ALA A 36 20.62 7.32 13.85
C ALA A 36 20.01 8.68 14.27
N ASP A 37 19.14 9.28 13.46
CA ASP A 37 18.64 10.64 13.66
C ASP A 37 17.11 10.73 13.52
N LYS A 38 16.45 11.16 14.60
CA LYS A 38 15.00 11.36 14.65
C LYS A 38 14.52 12.40 13.61
N ALA A 39 15.34 13.40 13.29
CA ALA A 39 14.98 14.37 12.27
C ALA A 39 15.05 13.77 10.85
N ALA A 40 16.01 12.88 10.59
CA ALA A 40 16.04 12.10 9.35
C ALA A 40 14.83 11.16 9.25
N TYR A 41 14.46 10.49 10.34
CA TYR A 41 13.26 9.67 10.41
C TYR A 41 12.00 10.49 10.08
N ALA A 42 11.84 11.65 10.71
CA ALA A 42 10.70 12.53 10.45
C ALA A 42 10.64 13.00 8.98
N ARG A 43 11.79 13.30 8.37
CA ARG A 43 11.85 13.67 6.93
C ARG A 43 11.46 12.50 6.05
N ALA A 44 11.96 11.29 6.31
CA ALA A 44 11.60 10.09 5.56
C ALA A 44 10.09 9.83 5.64
N THR A 45 9.52 9.83 6.86
CA THR A 45 8.07 9.66 7.07
C THR A 45 7.26 10.73 6.33
N LYS A 46 7.72 11.98 6.31
CA LYS A 46 7.03 13.05 5.59
C LYS A 46 7.05 12.79 4.07
N ILE A 47 8.17 12.39 3.52
CA ILE A 47 8.29 12.06 2.09
C ILE A 47 7.35 10.90 1.74
N GLU A 48 7.39 9.80 2.49
CA GLU A 48 6.49 8.67 2.28
C GLU A 48 5.02 9.09 2.38
N TYR A 49 4.70 9.96 3.34
CA TYR A 49 3.34 10.49 3.51
C TYR A 49 2.89 11.33 2.31
N ASP A 50 3.75 12.23 1.81
CA ASP A 50 3.44 13.13 0.70
C ASP A 50 3.34 12.35 -0.63
N GLU A 51 4.23 11.36 -0.84
CA GLU A 51 4.29 10.58 -2.08
C GLU A 51 3.30 9.41 -2.13
N HIS A 52 2.59 9.14 -1.05
CA HIS A 52 1.52 8.14 -1.02
C HIS A 52 0.24 8.64 -1.71
N ASP A 53 0.40 9.05 -2.96
CA ASP A 53 -0.66 9.59 -3.82
C ASP A 53 -0.69 8.82 -5.16
N PRO A 54 -1.79 8.13 -5.51
CA PRO A 54 -1.88 7.35 -6.74
C PRO A 54 -1.98 8.19 -8.02
N ILE A 55 -2.07 9.52 -7.90
CA ILE A 55 -2.22 10.44 -9.04
C ILE A 55 -0.94 11.24 -9.28
N ARG A 56 -0.33 11.76 -8.22
CA ARG A 56 0.80 12.70 -8.26
C ARG A 56 2.06 12.17 -7.60
N GLY A 57 1.98 11.03 -6.90
CA GLY A 57 3.08 10.46 -6.16
C GLY A 57 4.27 10.11 -7.04
N CYS A 58 5.45 10.28 -6.48
CA CYS A 58 6.75 9.92 -7.06
C CYS A 58 7.17 8.53 -6.58
N ALA A 59 8.13 7.92 -7.26
CA ALA A 59 8.85 6.77 -6.72
C ALA A 59 9.81 7.24 -5.62
N VAL A 60 9.63 6.74 -4.42
CA VAL A 60 10.53 7.04 -3.29
C VAL A 60 11.75 6.15 -3.37
N VAL A 61 12.93 6.77 -3.37
CA VAL A 61 14.22 6.09 -3.43
C VAL A 61 14.96 6.30 -2.11
N GLN A 62 15.26 5.21 -1.42
CA GLN A 62 15.98 5.24 -0.15
C GLN A 62 17.28 4.42 -0.26
N PRO A 63 18.46 5.02 -0.02
CA PRO A 63 19.70 4.26 0.16
C PRO A 63 19.61 3.33 1.37
N CYS A 64 20.07 2.08 1.22
CA CYS A 64 20.05 1.06 2.26
C CYS A 64 21.17 0.07 2.03
N GLU A 65 22.15 -0.01 2.95
CA GLU A 65 23.26 -0.98 2.94
C GLU A 65 23.99 -1.10 1.58
N GLY A 66 24.32 0.03 0.97
CA GLY A 66 25.01 0.08 -0.33
C GLY A 66 24.13 -0.21 -1.54
N ARG A 67 22.84 -0.44 -1.34
CA ARG A 67 21.81 -0.61 -2.37
C ARG A 67 20.73 0.45 -2.24
N TYR A 68 19.70 0.35 -3.04
CA TYR A 68 18.55 1.26 -3.03
C TYR A 68 17.26 0.48 -2.92
N LEU A 69 16.43 0.88 -1.96
CA LEU A 69 15.01 0.53 -1.94
C LEU A 69 14.26 1.55 -2.81
N VAL A 70 13.53 1.07 -3.79
CA VAL A 70 12.63 1.88 -4.63
C VAL A 70 11.20 1.48 -4.33
N VAL A 71 10.38 2.44 -3.93
CA VAL A 71 8.95 2.24 -3.67
C VAL A 71 8.16 3.04 -4.69
N ASN A 72 7.50 2.36 -5.60
CA ASN A 72 6.65 3.00 -6.60
C ASN A 72 5.39 3.61 -5.97
N PRO A 73 4.87 4.71 -6.53
CA PRO A 73 3.63 5.30 -6.03
C PRO A 73 2.48 4.27 -6.07
N PRO A 74 1.50 4.38 -5.18
CA PRO A 74 0.41 3.41 -5.10
C PRO A 74 -0.39 3.34 -6.41
N ALA A 75 -0.97 2.19 -6.68
CA ALA A 75 -1.89 2.02 -7.79
C ALA A 75 -3.16 2.87 -7.58
N ARG A 76 -3.83 3.24 -8.68
CA ARG A 76 -5.14 3.89 -8.60
C ARG A 76 -6.13 2.98 -7.89
N PRO A 77 -7.00 3.53 -7.03
CA PRO A 77 -8.06 2.76 -6.41
C PRO A 77 -8.94 2.08 -7.47
N LEU A 78 -9.47 0.93 -7.12
CA LEU A 78 -10.47 0.26 -7.97
C LEU A 78 -11.69 1.14 -8.14
N ARG A 79 -12.29 1.12 -9.32
CA ARG A 79 -13.61 1.71 -9.55
C ARG A 79 -14.69 0.87 -8.87
N ARG A 80 -15.88 1.44 -8.70
CA ARG A 80 -17.01 0.74 -8.06
C ARG A 80 -17.27 -0.62 -8.67
N GLU A 81 -17.33 -0.68 -10.00
CA GLU A 81 -17.65 -1.89 -10.78
C GLU A 81 -16.58 -2.97 -10.58
N GLU A 82 -15.31 -2.56 -10.49
CA GLU A 82 -14.19 -3.47 -10.23
C GLU A 82 -14.21 -3.99 -8.79
N LEU A 83 -14.58 -3.12 -7.85
CA LEU A 83 -14.74 -3.50 -6.45
C LEU A 83 -15.91 -4.46 -6.27
N ASP A 84 -17.04 -4.19 -6.89
CA ASP A 84 -18.21 -5.07 -6.88
C ASP A 84 -17.91 -6.44 -7.48
N ALA A 85 -17.21 -6.48 -8.62
CA ALA A 85 -16.77 -7.73 -9.25
C ALA A 85 -15.86 -8.55 -8.33
N LEU A 86 -14.95 -7.90 -7.59
CA LEU A 86 -14.11 -8.56 -6.59
C LEU A 86 -14.94 -9.21 -5.49
N TYR A 87 -15.92 -8.50 -4.95
CA TYR A 87 -16.76 -9.02 -3.87
C TYR A 87 -17.82 -10.02 -4.33
N ALA A 88 -18.07 -10.13 -5.64
CA ALA A 88 -18.90 -11.16 -6.26
C ALA A 88 -18.18 -12.52 -6.42
N LEU A 89 -16.86 -12.58 -6.19
CA LEU A 89 -16.11 -13.84 -6.24
C LEU A 89 -16.61 -14.82 -5.15
N PRO A 90 -16.53 -16.14 -5.42
CA PRO A 90 -17.08 -17.16 -4.52
C PRO A 90 -16.18 -17.39 -3.29
N TYR A 91 -16.03 -16.40 -2.45
CA TYR A 91 -15.28 -16.52 -1.20
C TYR A 91 -16.01 -17.45 -0.23
N THR A 92 -15.30 -18.36 0.40
CA THR A 92 -15.86 -19.28 1.43
C THR A 92 -16.25 -18.55 2.70
N ARG A 93 -15.63 -17.40 2.99
CA ARG A 93 -15.81 -16.59 4.22
C ARG A 93 -15.56 -17.38 5.49
N GLN A 94 -14.71 -18.39 5.41
CA GLN A 94 -14.33 -19.25 6.51
C GLN A 94 -12.80 -19.27 6.63
N VAL A 95 -12.30 -19.70 7.78
CA VAL A 95 -10.88 -19.93 7.98
C VAL A 95 -10.35 -21.03 7.03
N HIS A 96 -9.11 -20.86 6.58
CA HIS A 96 -8.51 -21.88 5.73
C HIS A 96 -8.43 -23.25 6.46
N PRO A 97 -8.75 -24.38 5.81
CA PRO A 97 -8.81 -25.69 6.43
C PRO A 97 -7.53 -26.18 7.12
N MET A 98 -6.39 -25.53 6.84
CA MET A 98 -5.13 -25.84 7.52
C MET A 98 -5.15 -25.46 9.02
N TYR A 99 -5.99 -24.51 9.42
CA TYR A 99 -6.14 -24.06 10.81
C TYR A 99 -7.22 -24.86 11.52
N LYS A 100 -6.86 -26.04 12.03
CA LYS A 100 -7.81 -27.00 12.62
C LYS A 100 -8.47 -26.49 13.92
N GLU A 101 -7.77 -25.64 14.65
CA GLU A 101 -8.24 -25.06 15.92
C GLU A 101 -8.97 -23.71 15.71
N GLY A 102 -9.18 -23.30 14.45
CA GLY A 102 -9.73 -22.00 14.12
C GLY A 102 -8.71 -20.87 14.27
N ILE A 103 -9.19 -19.63 14.11
CA ILE A 103 -8.40 -18.40 14.28
C ILE A 103 -9.23 -17.45 15.13
N PRO A 104 -8.73 -16.98 16.30
CA PRO A 104 -9.50 -16.08 17.19
C PRO A 104 -10.03 -14.81 16.48
N ALA A 105 -9.25 -14.24 15.56
CA ALA A 105 -9.65 -13.04 14.84
C ALA A 105 -10.92 -13.20 13.98
N ILE A 106 -11.30 -14.43 13.61
CA ILE A 106 -12.54 -14.65 12.84
C ILE A 106 -13.79 -14.33 13.66
N GLU A 107 -13.74 -14.53 14.97
CA GLU A 107 -14.86 -14.24 15.86
C GLU A 107 -15.26 -12.77 15.83
N GLU A 108 -14.27 -11.87 15.63
CA GLU A 108 -14.51 -10.43 15.53
C GLU A 108 -15.07 -10.00 14.17
N VAL A 109 -14.67 -10.67 13.09
CA VAL A 109 -14.92 -10.17 11.72
C VAL A 109 -15.92 -10.99 10.92
N GLN A 110 -16.29 -12.19 11.35
CA GLN A 110 -17.13 -13.11 10.56
C GLN A 110 -18.50 -12.53 10.16
N PHE A 111 -19.04 -11.59 10.92
CA PHE A 111 -20.30 -10.91 10.63
C PHE A 111 -20.11 -9.49 10.08
N SER A 112 -18.87 -9.11 9.74
CA SER A 112 -18.57 -7.80 9.18
C SER A 112 -18.80 -7.78 7.68
N ILE A 113 -19.34 -6.66 7.19
CA ILE A 113 -19.52 -6.40 5.76
C ILE A 113 -18.61 -5.24 5.35
N THR A 114 -17.69 -5.51 4.45
CA THR A 114 -16.88 -4.46 3.86
C THR A 114 -17.67 -3.76 2.76
N HIS A 115 -18.06 -2.51 2.96
CA HIS A 115 -18.79 -1.74 1.95
C HIS A 115 -17.93 -0.71 1.21
N ASN A 116 -16.75 -0.37 1.73
CA ASN A 116 -15.83 0.58 1.08
C ASN A 116 -14.37 0.23 1.34
N ARG A 117 -13.50 0.81 0.53
CA ARG A 117 -12.04 0.84 0.68
C ARG A 117 -11.57 2.28 0.68
N GLY A 118 -10.46 2.53 1.39
CA GLY A 118 -9.86 3.84 1.52
C GLY A 118 -10.34 4.63 2.74
N CYS A 119 -9.55 5.63 3.12
CA CYS A 119 -9.88 6.54 4.21
C CYS A 119 -9.29 7.92 3.93
N PHE A 120 -10.11 8.95 3.89
CA PHE A 120 -9.67 10.33 3.71
C PHE A 120 -9.19 10.99 5.02
N GLY A 121 -9.23 10.27 6.13
CA GLY A 121 -8.72 10.75 7.42
C GLY A 121 -7.20 10.90 7.41
N GLY A 122 -6.70 11.96 8.05
CA GLY A 122 -5.28 12.24 8.22
C GLY A 122 -4.80 12.02 9.66
N CYS A 123 -5.36 11.05 10.37
CA CYS A 123 -5.04 10.81 11.78
C CYS A 123 -3.60 10.35 11.96
N ASN A 124 -2.82 11.05 12.78
CA ASN A 124 -1.38 10.81 12.96
C ASN A 124 -1.04 9.42 13.54
N PHE A 125 -1.98 8.77 14.21
CA PHE A 125 -1.80 7.46 14.81
C PHE A 125 -2.24 6.30 13.90
N CYS A 126 -2.88 6.57 12.76
CA CYS A 126 -3.63 5.56 12.00
C CYS A 126 -2.95 5.26 10.67
N ALA A 127 -2.70 3.98 10.41
CA ALA A 127 -2.12 3.50 9.17
C ALA A 127 -3.16 3.17 8.06
N LEU A 128 -4.45 3.34 8.29
CA LEU A 128 -5.50 2.96 7.32
C LEU A 128 -5.32 3.65 5.96
N ALA A 129 -4.96 4.93 5.94
CA ALA A 129 -4.73 5.65 4.69
C ALA A 129 -3.57 5.07 3.88
N PHE A 130 -2.54 4.49 4.55
CA PHE A 130 -1.42 3.82 3.89
C PHE A 130 -1.78 2.42 3.41
N HIS A 131 -2.63 1.69 4.13
CA HIS A 131 -3.08 0.34 3.75
C HIS A 131 -4.16 0.35 2.69
N GLN A 132 -5.13 1.25 2.82
CA GLN A 132 -6.36 1.25 2.02
C GLN A 132 -6.37 2.33 0.95
N GLY A 133 -5.39 3.26 1.01
CA GLY A 133 -5.38 4.47 0.20
C GLY A 133 -6.22 5.60 0.79
N ARG A 134 -6.02 6.81 0.27
CA ARG A 134 -6.70 8.04 0.71
C ARG A 134 -8.00 8.32 -0.04
N MET A 135 -8.19 7.69 -1.18
CA MET A 135 -9.40 7.81 -1.98
C MET A 135 -10.38 6.72 -1.58
N VAL A 136 -11.60 7.13 -1.21
CA VAL A 136 -12.64 6.18 -0.79
C VAL A 136 -13.42 5.72 -2.02
N THR A 137 -13.47 4.42 -2.24
CA THR A 137 -14.35 3.76 -3.21
C THR A 137 -15.34 2.88 -2.47
N SER A 138 -16.63 3.06 -2.74
CA SER A 138 -17.71 2.26 -2.13
C SER A 138 -18.26 1.27 -3.13
N ARG A 139 -18.67 0.11 -2.61
CA ARG A 139 -19.47 -0.87 -3.35
C ARG A 139 -20.84 -0.28 -3.68
N SER A 140 -21.50 -0.84 -4.68
CA SER A 140 -22.92 -0.56 -4.92
C SER A 140 -23.81 -1.17 -3.82
N ILE A 141 -25.02 -0.66 -3.69
CA ILE A 141 -26.00 -1.18 -2.73
C ILE A 141 -26.34 -2.63 -3.09
N GLU A 142 -26.45 -2.95 -4.39
CA GLU A 142 -26.74 -4.28 -4.89
C GLU A 142 -25.64 -5.29 -4.59
N SER A 143 -24.38 -4.81 -4.46
CA SER A 143 -23.24 -5.65 -4.13
C SER A 143 -23.10 -5.93 -2.64
N VAL A 144 -23.62 -5.05 -1.76
CA VAL A 144 -23.57 -5.18 -0.30
C VAL A 144 -24.64 -6.13 0.19
#